data_9fee2b407aa19219a8dea5f02e6bc143
#
_entry.id   9fee2b407aa19219a8dea5f02e6bc143
#
_cell.length_a   1.000
_cell.length_b   1.000
_cell.length_c   1.000
_cell.angle_alpha   90.00
_cell.angle_beta   90.00
_cell.angle_gamma   90.00
#
_symmetry.space_group_name_H-M   'P 1'
#
loop_
_entity.id
_entity.type
_entity.pdbx_description
1 polymer ?
#
loop_
_entity_poly.entity_id
_entity_poly.type
_entity_poly.pdbx_seq_one_letter_code
_entity_poly.pdbx_strand_id
1 'polypeptide(L)'
;ARGSGQLSDIKHVVILMQENRSFDHYFGALPGVRGFSDPAAIQLSTGNSVFYQPTPETAPPTNPTEYTNPDGYLLPFRLNTLTTSAQAIPSTSHAWYYQHTSWDNGAMDGFVTSHLAANGNNGPYTMGYYTQEDIPFHWALAENFTICDHYHCSVLGPTWPNRLYHWSAWIDPEGVAGGPITSNVDPVPYEWMTYPEALTQAGVSWQIYQEVDNYETNLLEMFKSFQNAPAGSTLFQSGMRTFSPGQFEWDAMHDRLPTVSWLIPTSYQSEHPDYTPAAGADFVASKIDAIAANPDVWAKTVFILNYDENDGLFDHVVPPTPPAGTPGEYIQVPGSPNWPIGGGFRVPCIIVSPWTQGGWVASETFDHTSSLRFLELLTGVTIPNITPWRRATFGNLASAFGFAQFPSAVPRLPGTKGQLAQAVYNVNHLPAPTFPGASQTVPVQATGPRPRPRNTTREI
;
A
#
# COMPACT_ATOMS: atom_id res chain seq x y z
N ALA A 1 30.59 20.79 -7.78
CA ALA A 1 29.17 20.96 -7.46
C ALA A 1 28.38 20.05 -8.39
N ARG A 2 27.73 19.02 -7.86
CA ARG A 2 26.73 18.24 -8.62
C ARG A 2 25.53 19.18 -8.81
N GLY A 3 25.13 19.41 -10.09
CA GLY A 3 24.00 20.27 -10.43
C GLY A 3 22.67 19.76 -9.88
N SER A 4 21.60 20.50 -10.13
CA SER A 4 20.23 20.06 -9.86
C SER A 4 19.94 18.76 -10.62
N GLY A 5 19.25 17.80 -9.98
CA GLY A 5 18.78 16.59 -10.64
C GLY A 5 17.59 16.85 -11.57
N GLN A 6 17.29 15.87 -12.40
CA GLN A 6 16.12 15.86 -13.30
C GLN A 6 15.60 14.43 -13.48
N LEU A 7 14.39 14.27 -13.98
CA LEU A 7 13.76 12.94 -14.18
C LEU A 7 14.64 12.00 -15.03
N SER A 8 15.33 12.50 -16.04
CA SER A 8 16.21 11.70 -16.90
C SER A 8 17.46 11.14 -16.19
N ASP A 9 17.77 11.59 -14.97
CA ASP A 9 18.86 11.04 -14.17
C ASP A 9 18.46 9.71 -13.51
N ILE A 10 17.17 9.43 -13.39
CA ILE A 10 16.64 8.17 -12.89
C ILE A 10 16.88 7.08 -13.94
N LYS A 11 17.59 6.03 -13.56
CA LYS A 11 17.89 4.87 -14.42
C LYS A 11 17.26 3.58 -13.94
N HIS A 12 16.97 3.51 -12.64
CA HIS A 12 16.38 2.34 -12.02
C HIS A 12 15.19 2.75 -11.16
N VAL A 13 14.05 2.11 -11.37
CA VAL A 13 12.89 2.21 -10.50
C VAL A 13 12.65 0.84 -9.90
N VAL A 14 12.66 0.76 -8.58
CA VAL A 14 12.38 -0.44 -7.79
C VAL A 14 11.05 -0.23 -7.10
N ILE A 15 10.11 -1.14 -7.29
CA ILE A 15 8.79 -1.07 -6.66
C ILE A 15 8.59 -2.30 -5.78
N LEU A 16 8.33 -2.07 -4.50
CA LEU A 16 7.97 -3.10 -3.54
C LEU A 16 6.56 -2.82 -3.05
N MET A 17 5.65 -3.73 -3.34
CA MET A 17 4.28 -3.70 -2.82
C MET A 17 4.15 -4.72 -1.70
N GLN A 18 3.94 -4.20 -0.48
CA GLN A 18 3.68 -4.99 0.72
C GLN A 18 2.18 -5.25 0.89
N GLU A 19 1.79 -5.94 1.96
CA GLU A 19 0.44 -6.46 2.18
C GLU A 19 -0.30 -5.71 3.29
N ASN A 20 -1.49 -5.30 2.95
CA ASN A 20 -2.68 -5.13 3.78
C ASN A 20 -2.50 -4.19 4.97
N ARG A 21 -2.10 -2.94 4.75
CA ARG A 21 -2.04 -1.93 5.81
C ARG A 21 -2.65 -0.61 5.35
N SER A 22 -3.54 -0.02 6.15
CA SER A 22 -4.06 1.32 5.86
C SER A 22 -3.06 2.41 6.25
N PHE A 23 -3.25 3.61 5.69
CA PHE A 23 -2.42 4.76 6.04
C PHE A 23 -2.58 5.14 7.51
N ASP A 24 -3.80 5.26 8.02
CA ASP A 24 -4.02 5.62 9.43
C ASP A 24 -3.49 4.57 10.39
N HIS A 25 -3.53 3.30 10.03
CA HIS A 25 -3.00 2.21 10.83
C HIS A 25 -1.48 2.34 11.07
N TYR A 26 -0.70 2.79 10.07
CA TYR A 26 0.74 2.98 10.21
C TYR A 26 1.14 4.42 10.55
N PHE A 27 0.43 5.41 10.03
CA PHE A 27 0.86 6.81 10.03
C PHE A 27 -0.20 7.81 10.51
N GLY A 28 -1.34 7.36 11.01
CA GLY A 28 -2.37 8.26 11.53
C GLY A 28 -1.89 9.19 12.65
N ALA A 29 -0.91 8.74 13.44
CA ALA A 29 -0.29 9.53 14.50
C ALA A 29 0.98 10.31 14.05
N LEU A 30 1.45 10.14 12.81
CA LEU A 30 2.67 10.79 12.31
C LEU A 30 2.48 12.30 12.15
N PRO A 31 3.41 13.15 12.65
CA PRO A 31 3.27 14.60 12.50
C PRO A 31 3.27 15.07 11.05
N GLY A 32 2.42 16.07 10.76
CA GLY A 32 2.45 16.82 9.50
C GLY A 32 1.88 16.12 8.28
N VAL A 33 1.19 15.00 8.45
CA VAL A 33 0.41 14.30 7.42
C VAL A 33 -1.09 14.43 7.71
N ARG A 34 -1.93 14.03 6.76
CA ARG A 34 -3.37 13.87 6.97
C ARG A 34 -3.61 12.62 7.84
N GLY A 35 -3.57 12.80 9.15
CA GLY A 35 -3.73 11.77 10.16
C GLY A 35 -4.87 12.09 11.14
N PHE A 36 -4.73 11.69 12.40
CA PHE A 36 -5.80 11.82 13.40
C PHE A 36 -6.16 13.28 13.76
N SER A 37 -5.37 14.27 13.35
CA SER A 37 -5.67 15.70 13.48
C SER A 37 -6.05 16.35 12.15
N ASP A 38 -6.43 15.60 11.13
CA ASP A 38 -6.80 16.14 9.82
C ASP A 38 -8.02 17.07 9.95
N PRO A 39 -7.87 18.38 9.66
CA PRO A 39 -9.00 19.31 9.74
C PRO A 39 -10.07 19.06 8.66
N ALA A 40 -9.75 18.27 7.63
CA ALA A 40 -10.69 17.88 6.58
C ALA A 40 -11.41 16.55 6.87
N ALA A 41 -11.20 15.94 8.05
CA ALA A 41 -11.93 14.75 8.46
C ALA A 41 -13.43 15.03 8.48
N ILE A 42 -14.21 14.15 7.84
CA ILE A 42 -15.66 14.34 7.73
C ILE A 42 -16.38 14.10 9.06
N GLN A 43 -17.59 14.60 9.16
CA GLN A 43 -18.53 14.28 10.24
C GLN A 43 -19.50 13.19 9.76
N LEU A 44 -19.76 12.23 10.63
CA LEU A 44 -20.76 11.20 10.42
C LEU A 44 -22.18 11.76 10.62
N SER A 45 -23.19 11.00 10.20
CA SER A 45 -24.60 11.33 10.42
C SER A 45 -24.98 11.47 11.91
N THR A 46 -24.17 10.87 12.80
CA THR A 46 -24.30 11.02 14.26
C THR A 46 -23.90 12.40 14.79
N GLY A 47 -23.23 13.23 13.96
CA GLY A 47 -22.65 14.51 14.36
C GLY A 47 -21.22 14.40 14.93
N ASN A 48 -20.72 13.19 15.16
CA ASN A 48 -19.33 12.96 15.56
C ASN A 48 -18.39 12.94 14.34
N SER A 49 -17.09 13.13 14.58
CA SER A 49 -16.14 12.96 13.49
C SER A 49 -16.05 11.48 13.06
N VAL A 50 -15.53 11.24 11.85
CA VAL A 50 -15.37 9.91 11.25
C VAL A 50 -14.56 8.94 12.12
N PHE A 51 -13.76 9.44 13.06
CA PHE A 51 -13.00 8.59 13.99
C PHE A 51 -13.88 7.85 15.00
N TYR A 52 -15.10 8.33 15.25
CA TYR A 52 -16.08 7.73 16.16
C TYR A 52 -16.91 6.69 15.41
N GLN A 53 -16.31 5.53 15.13
CA GLN A 53 -17.00 4.49 14.34
C GLN A 53 -18.11 3.81 15.13
N PRO A 54 -19.34 3.78 14.60
CA PRO A 54 -20.49 3.22 15.31
C PRO A 54 -20.28 1.76 15.73
N THR A 55 -20.73 1.43 16.94
CA THR A 55 -20.74 0.06 17.49
C THR A 55 -22.11 -0.24 18.10
N PRO A 56 -22.46 -1.53 18.30
CA PRO A 56 -23.55 -1.90 19.19
C PRO A 56 -23.26 -1.44 20.62
N GLU A 57 -24.26 -0.85 21.30
CA GLU A 57 -24.14 -0.49 22.71
C GLU A 57 -24.24 -1.69 23.63
N THR A 58 -25.02 -2.70 23.23
CA THR A 58 -25.24 -3.95 23.95
C THR A 58 -25.13 -5.15 23.01
N ALA A 59 -24.72 -6.29 23.56
CA ALA A 59 -24.65 -7.53 22.78
C ALA A 59 -26.03 -7.89 22.21
N PRO A 60 -26.11 -8.29 20.92
CA PRO A 60 -27.34 -8.80 20.35
C PRO A 60 -27.82 -10.04 21.12
N PRO A 61 -29.13 -10.23 21.26
CA PRO A 61 -29.66 -11.38 22.00
C PRO A 61 -29.22 -12.75 21.46
N THR A 62 -28.83 -12.80 20.18
CA THR A 62 -28.47 -14.02 19.47
C THR A 62 -26.96 -14.29 19.44
N ASN A 63 -26.11 -13.33 19.82
CA ASN A 63 -24.65 -13.47 19.84
C ASN A 63 -24.03 -12.69 21.01
N PRO A 64 -24.04 -13.24 22.22
CA PRO A 64 -23.56 -12.56 23.43
C PRO A 64 -22.03 -12.37 23.48
N THR A 65 -21.28 -12.91 22.50
CA THR A 65 -19.82 -12.79 22.44
C THR A 65 -19.35 -11.69 21.52
N GLU A 66 -20.25 -11.01 20.78
CA GLU A 66 -19.87 -9.88 19.92
C GLU A 66 -19.42 -8.69 20.76
N TYR A 67 -18.38 -8.00 20.22
CA TYR A 67 -17.89 -6.77 20.84
C TYR A 67 -18.98 -5.72 20.88
N THR A 68 -19.16 -5.12 22.04
CA THR A 68 -20.04 -3.98 22.27
C THR A 68 -19.30 -2.89 23.02
N ASN A 69 -19.73 -1.64 22.84
CA ASN A 69 -19.21 -0.53 23.64
C ASN A 69 -20.36 0.36 24.13
N PRO A 70 -20.47 0.60 25.45
CA PRO A 70 -21.54 1.43 26.00
C PRO A 70 -21.49 2.89 25.56
N ASP A 71 -20.36 3.37 25.01
CA ASP A 71 -20.25 4.68 24.37
C ASP A 71 -20.96 4.73 23.00
N GLY A 72 -21.32 3.57 22.42
CA GLY A 72 -21.94 3.46 21.09
C GLY A 72 -20.98 3.66 19.93
N TYR A 73 -19.68 3.75 20.19
CA TYR A 73 -18.64 3.92 19.18
C TYR A 73 -17.33 3.30 19.62
N LEU A 74 -16.44 3.06 18.64
CA LEU A 74 -15.03 2.68 18.85
C LEU A 74 -14.15 3.73 18.17
N LEU A 75 -13.23 4.34 18.94
CA LEU A 75 -12.19 5.22 18.43
C LEU A 75 -10.96 4.40 17.99
N PRO A 76 -10.10 4.94 17.10
CA PRO A 76 -8.81 4.34 16.85
C PRO A 76 -8.04 4.16 18.17
N PHE A 77 -7.45 2.98 18.38
CA PHE A 77 -6.70 2.64 19.59
C PHE A 77 -5.33 2.08 19.27
N ARG A 78 -4.36 2.36 20.11
CA ARG A 78 -2.98 1.90 19.90
C ARG A 78 -2.86 0.39 20.12
N LEU A 79 -2.29 -0.27 19.13
CA LEU A 79 -1.80 -1.63 19.21
C LEU A 79 -0.38 -1.62 19.80
N ASN A 80 -0.28 -1.66 21.13
CA ASN A 80 1.00 -1.54 21.83
C ASN A 80 1.82 -2.83 21.70
N THR A 81 2.78 -2.80 20.79
CA THR A 81 3.65 -3.96 20.49
C THR A 81 4.71 -4.23 21.56
N LEU A 82 4.92 -3.30 22.49
CA LEU A 82 5.90 -3.46 23.58
C LEU A 82 5.33 -4.26 24.75
N THR A 83 4.02 -4.26 24.91
CA THR A 83 3.33 -4.91 26.04
C THR A 83 2.35 -6.01 25.62
N THR A 84 2.12 -6.16 24.32
CA THR A 84 1.22 -7.17 23.77
C THR A 84 1.81 -7.85 22.53
N SER A 85 1.17 -8.92 22.08
CA SER A 85 1.55 -9.65 20.85
C SER A 85 1.15 -8.92 19.55
N ALA A 86 0.80 -7.64 19.61
CA ALA A 86 0.19 -6.88 18.51
C ALA A 86 1.09 -6.62 17.29
N GLN A 87 2.32 -7.10 17.27
CA GLN A 87 3.12 -7.12 16.03
C GLN A 87 2.49 -8.03 14.97
N ALA A 88 1.80 -9.09 15.36
CA ALA A 88 0.96 -9.88 14.48
C ALA A 88 -0.48 -9.83 15.01
N ILE A 89 -1.43 -9.50 14.16
CA ILE A 89 -2.84 -9.37 14.49
C ILE A 89 -3.67 -10.21 13.53
N PRO A 90 -4.86 -10.69 13.93
CA PRO A 90 -5.77 -11.33 13.00
C PRO A 90 -6.08 -10.40 11.81
N SER A 91 -5.98 -10.91 10.59
CA SER A 91 -6.44 -10.21 9.40
C SER A 91 -7.94 -9.97 9.48
N THR A 92 -8.37 -8.78 9.05
CA THR A 92 -9.77 -8.41 8.92
C THR A 92 -10.20 -8.50 7.46
N SER A 93 -11.49 -8.74 7.21
CA SER A 93 -11.95 -9.00 5.85
C SER A 93 -11.78 -7.78 4.94
N HIS A 94 -11.13 -7.99 3.82
CA HIS A 94 -10.96 -7.01 2.74
C HIS A 94 -11.69 -7.43 1.46
N ALA A 95 -12.64 -8.35 1.57
CA ALA A 95 -13.47 -8.76 0.46
C ALA A 95 -14.29 -7.58 -0.09
N TRP A 96 -14.60 -7.62 -1.39
CA TRP A 96 -15.38 -6.60 -2.11
C TRP A 96 -16.59 -6.09 -1.33
N TYR A 97 -17.40 -7.01 -0.81
CA TYR A 97 -18.59 -6.64 -0.04
C TYR A 97 -18.27 -5.83 1.21
N TYR A 98 -17.30 -6.28 2.01
CA TYR A 98 -16.99 -5.64 3.30
C TYR A 98 -16.23 -4.32 3.15
N GLN A 99 -15.42 -4.18 2.10
CA GLN A 99 -14.79 -2.89 1.78
C GLN A 99 -15.86 -1.86 1.36
N HIS A 100 -16.84 -2.26 0.55
CA HIS A 100 -17.93 -1.36 0.15
C HIS A 100 -18.88 -1.03 1.29
N THR A 101 -19.17 -1.97 2.20
CA THR A 101 -20.00 -1.68 3.38
C THR A 101 -19.26 -0.85 4.43
N SER A 102 -17.92 -0.94 4.49
CA SER A 102 -17.12 -0.03 5.32
C SER A 102 -17.11 1.39 4.77
N TRP A 103 -17.02 1.53 3.44
CA TRP A 103 -17.13 2.82 2.75
C TRP A 103 -18.53 3.44 2.83
N ASP A 104 -19.57 2.60 2.84
CA ASP A 104 -21.00 2.97 2.90
C ASP A 104 -21.38 4.15 2.00
N ASN A 105 -21.13 4.03 0.71
CA ASN A 105 -21.40 5.07 -0.29
C ASN A 105 -20.77 6.44 0.05
N GLY A 106 -19.65 6.44 0.78
CA GLY A 106 -18.92 7.63 1.19
C GLY A 106 -19.29 8.16 2.59
N ALA A 107 -20.25 7.55 3.28
CA ALA A 107 -20.56 7.89 4.67
C ALA A 107 -19.44 7.52 5.64
N MET A 108 -18.61 6.53 5.30
CA MET A 108 -17.42 6.10 6.06
C MET A 108 -17.72 5.66 7.50
N ASP A 109 -18.91 5.14 7.78
CA ASP A 109 -19.36 4.77 9.12
C ASP A 109 -19.55 3.25 9.32
N GLY A 110 -19.15 2.46 8.31
CA GLY A 110 -19.36 1.02 8.31
C GLY A 110 -18.20 0.17 8.82
N PHE A 111 -17.05 0.70 9.21
CA PHE A 111 -15.85 -0.11 9.49
C PHE A 111 -16.06 -1.13 10.60
N VAL A 112 -16.51 -0.71 11.77
CA VAL A 112 -16.68 -1.63 12.91
C VAL A 112 -17.84 -2.59 12.66
N THR A 113 -18.97 -2.11 12.16
CA THR A 113 -20.16 -2.95 11.92
C THR A 113 -19.91 -4.01 10.85
N SER A 114 -19.23 -3.65 9.75
CA SER A 114 -18.82 -4.59 8.70
C SER A 114 -17.88 -5.66 9.23
N HIS A 115 -16.90 -5.28 10.05
CA HIS A 115 -15.91 -6.23 10.55
C HIS A 115 -16.40 -7.07 11.74
N LEU A 116 -17.33 -6.57 12.54
CA LEU A 116 -18.06 -7.44 13.47
C LEU A 116 -18.85 -8.53 12.72
N ALA A 117 -19.48 -8.17 11.59
CA ALA A 117 -20.20 -9.14 10.77
C ALA A 117 -19.24 -10.15 10.08
N ALA A 118 -18.10 -9.68 9.59
CA ALA A 118 -17.14 -10.53 8.86
C ALA A 118 -16.25 -11.36 9.77
N ASN A 119 -15.78 -10.79 10.88
CA ASN A 119 -14.67 -11.29 11.68
C ASN A 119 -15.06 -11.57 13.15
N GLY A 120 -16.31 -11.35 13.53
CA GLY A 120 -16.80 -11.58 14.89
C GLY A 120 -15.96 -10.82 15.92
N ASN A 121 -15.46 -11.53 16.93
CA ASN A 121 -14.68 -10.95 18.02
C ASN A 121 -13.36 -10.28 17.58
N ASN A 122 -12.88 -10.56 16.38
CA ASN A 122 -11.69 -9.91 15.82
C ASN A 122 -12.03 -8.60 15.08
N GLY A 123 -13.31 -8.31 14.87
CA GLY A 123 -13.76 -7.10 14.16
C GLY A 123 -13.14 -5.79 14.67
N PRO A 124 -13.02 -5.56 15.98
CA PRO A 124 -12.46 -4.32 16.52
C PRO A 124 -11.01 -4.03 16.12
N TYR A 125 -10.23 -5.03 15.67
CA TYR A 125 -8.89 -4.79 15.13
C TYR A 125 -8.88 -3.78 13.96
N THR A 126 -10.00 -3.62 13.26
CA THR A 126 -10.16 -2.60 12.21
C THR A 126 -9.70 -1.21 12.68
N MET A 127 -9.92 -0.86 13.95
CA MET A 127 -9.60 0.47 14.51
C MET A 127 -8.21 0.56 15.14
N GLY A 128 -7.41 -0.51 15.09
CA GLY A 128 -6.06 -0.55 15.65
C GLY A 128 -5.05 0.26 14.85
N TYR A 129 -4.13 0.97 15.52
CA TYR A 129 -3.04 1.68 14.87
C TYR A 129 -1.71 1.52 15.62
N TYR A 130 -0.61 1.76 14.90
CA TYR A 130 0.75 1.77 15.44
C TYR A 130 1.29 3.19 15.60
N THR A 131 2.28 3.31 16.47
CA THR A 131 3.07 4.53 16.67
C THR A 131 4.53 4.32 16.28
N GLN A 132 5.35 5.35 16.40
CA GLN A 132 6.80 5.25 16.16
C GLN A 132 7.47 4.15 16.98
N GLU A 133 7.03 3.92 18.21
CA GLU A 133 7.61 2.88 19.08
C GLU A 133 7.29 1.47 18.57
N ASP A 134 6.17 1.30 17.88
CA ASP A 134 5.70 0.01 17.38
C ASP A 134 6.35 -0.37 16.04
N ILE A 135 6.55 0.63 15.14
CA ILE A 135 7.10 0.46 13.79
C ILE A 135 8.20 1.51 13.48
N PRO A 136 9.29 1.56 14.28
CA PRO A 136 10.26 2.65 14.21
C PRO A 136 10.98 2.78 12.87
N PHE A 137 11.19 1.69 12.14
CA PHE A 137 11.84 1.74 10.83
C PHE A 137 10.96 2.43 9.78
N HIS A 138 9.66 2.10 9.72
CA HIS A 138 8.72 2.72 8.79
C HIS A 138 8.57 4.23 9.06
N TRP A 139 8.52 4.62 10.33
CA TRP A 139 8.50 6.05 10.69
C TRP A 139 9.79 6.76 10.30
N ALA A 140 10.94 6.12 10.50
CA ALA A 140 12.22 6.68 10.07
C ALA A 140 12.30 6.87 8.55
N LEU A 141 11.73 5.96 7.76
CA LEU A 141 11.61 6.16 6.31
C LEU A 141 10.77 7.41 5.99
N ALA A 142 9.60 7.54 6.60
CA ALA A 142 8.72 8.69 6.41
C ALA A 142 9.36 10.02 6.90
N GLU A 143 10.18 9.97 7.94
CA GLU A 143 10.87 11.14 8.48
C GLU A 143 12.07 11.58 7.64
N ASN A 144 12.65 10.70 6.84
CA ASN A 144 13.81 10.99 6.02
C ASN A 144 13.51 11.18 4.54
N PHE A 145 12.42 10.60 4.03
CA PHE A 145 12.06 10.61 2.60
C PHE A 145 10.67 11.22 2.38
N THR A 146 10.16 11.13 1.14
CA THR A 146 8.80 11.62 0.85
C THR A 146 7.77 10.56 1.19
N ILE A 147 6.82 10.90 2.09
CA ILE A 147 5.59 10.14 2.30
C ILE A 147 4.45 10.77 1.51
N CYS A 148 3.65 9.93 0.86
CA CYS A 148 2.45 10.35 0.13
C CYS A 148 1.23 10.14 1.04
N ASP A 149 0.67 11.21 1.59
CA ASP A 149 -0.43 11.13 2.56
C ASP A 149 -1.84 11.14 1.92
N HIS A 150 -1.89 11.02 0.59
CA HIS A 150 -3.11 10.88 -0.18
C HIS A 150 -2.96 9.81 -1.28
N TYR A 151 -2.25 8.72 -0.95
CA TYR A 151 -2.12 7.55 -1.82
C TYR A 151 -3.17 6.52 -1.43
N HIS A 152 -3.95 6.10 -2.41
CA HIS A 152 -5.05 5.14 -2.27
C HIS A 152 -4.69 3.79 -2.88
N CYS A 153 -5.23 2.70 -2.37
CA CYS A 153 -5.34 1.51 -3.19
C CYS A 153 -6.35 1.76 -4.32
N SER A 154 -6.34 0.92 -5.35
CA SER A 154 -7.11 1.20 -6.56
C SER A 154 -8.54 0.67 -6.53
N VAL A 155 -8.81 -0.27 -5.64
CA VAL A 155 -10.06 -1.02 -5.56
C VAL A 155 -10.57 -1.06 -4.13
N LEU A 156 -11.85 -0.85 -3.92
CA LEU A 156 -12.55 -1.23 -2.69
C LEU A 156 -12.75 -2.76 -2.67
N GLY A 157 -11.66 -3.49 -2.46
CA GLY A 157 -11.63 -4.93 -2.60
C GLY A 157 -10.29 -5.53 -2.17
N PRO A 158 -10.11 -6.86 -2.41
CA PRO A 158 -8.98 -7.61 -1.90
C PRO A 158 -7.68 -7.44 -2.71
N THR A 159 -6.66 -8.24 -2.35
CA THR A 159 -5.30 -8.26 -2.87
C THR A 159 -5.23 -8.34 -4.40
N TRP A 160 -5.89 -9.33 -5.02
CA TRP A 160 -5.70 -9.59 -6.46
C TRP A 160 -6.18 -8.44 -7.34
N PRO A 161 -7.41 -7.91 -7.21
CA PRO A 161 -7.82 -6.78 -8.04
C PRO A 161 -6.94 -5.54 -7.83
N ASN A 162 -6.47 -5.26 -6.62
CA ASN A 162 -5.53 -4.16 -6.37
C ASN A 162 -4.18 -4.38 -7.04
N ARG A 163 -3.63 -5.60 -6.98
CA ARG A 163 -2.37 -5.95 -7.65
C ARG A 163 -2.52 -5.99 -9.16
N LEU A 164 -3.70 -6.31 -9.69
CA LEU A 164 -3.95 -6.21 -11.14
C LEU A 164 -3.89 -4.75 -11.63
N TYR A 165 -4.36 -3.79 -10.83
CA TYR A 165 -4.12 -2.37 -11.13
C TYR A 165 -2.63 -2.02 -11.11
N HIS A 166 -1.87 -2.58 -10.19
CA HIS A 166 -0.42 -2.43 -10.13
C HIS A 166 0.32 -3.01 -11.35
N TRP A 167 -0.17 -4.10 -11.94
CA TRP A 167 0.45 -4.76 -13.08
C TRP A 167 -0.04 -4.28 -14.44
N SER A 168 -1.31 -3.83 -14.52
CA SER A 168 -1.98 -3.62 -15.80
C SER A 168 -2.99 -2.48 -15.83
N ALA A 169 -3.23 -1.81 -14.69
CA ALA A 169 -4.22 -0.75 -14.53
C ALA A 169 -5.67 -1.16 -14.84
N TRP A 170 -6.00 -2.46 -14.79
CA TRP A 170 -7.32 -2.94 -15.17
C TRP A 170 -7.68 -4.28 -14.49
N ILE A 171 -8.97 -4.56 -14.36
CA ILE A 171 -9.52 -5.81 -13.81
C ILE A 171 -10.65 -6.37 -14.68
N ASP A 172 -10.76 -5.92 -15.93
CA ASP A 172 -11.78 -6.34 -16.89
C ASP A 172 -13.22 -6.19 -16.38
N PRO A 173 -13.68 -4.96 -16.10
CA PRO A 173 -15.03 -4.73 -15.53
C PRO A 173 -16.17 -5.30 -16.37
N GLU A 174 -16.01 -5.37 -17.68
CA GLU A 174 -16.98 -5.86 -18.63
C GLU A 174 -16.98 -7.39 -18.77
N GLY A 175 -15.98 -8.10 -18.21
CA GLY A 175 -15.88 -9.55 -18.28
C GLY A 175 -15.60 -10.11 -19.67
N VAL A 176 -14.82 -9.42 -20.49
CA VAL A 176 -14.54 -9.81 -21.89
C VAL A 176 -13.18 -10.48 -22.09
N ALA A 177 -12.32 -10.46 -21.06
CA ALA A 177 -10.95 -10.95 -21.14
C ALA A 177 -10.53 -11.82 -19.94
N GLY A 178 -11.47 -12.43 -19.26
CA GLY A 178 -11.25 -13.32 -18.11
C GLY A 178 -11.73 -12.76 -16.78
N GLY A 179 -12.13 -11.47 -16.70
CA GLY A 179 -12.71 -10.83 -15.53
C GLY A 179 -14.24 -10.92 -15.47
N PRO A 180 -14.90 -10.04 -14.69
CA PRO A 180 -14.29 -9.06 -13.79
C PRO A 180 -13.62 -9.71 -12.56
N ILE A 181 -12.46 -9.19 -12.16
CA ILE A 181 -11.73 -9.72 -11.02
C ILE A 181 -12.05 -8.88 -9.79
N THR A 182 -12.83 -9.43 -8.86
CA THR A 182 -13.29 -8.77 -7.63
C THR A 182 -12.95 -9.57 -6.37
N SER A 183 -12.25 -10.69 -6.53
CA SER A 183 -11.87 -11.60 -5.42
C SER A 183 -10.49 -12.22 -5.71
N ASN A 184 -9.94 -12.89 -4.69
CA ASN A 184 -8.69 -13.66 -4.80
C ASN A 184 -8.98 -15.09 -5.31
N VAL A 185 -9.72 -15.19 -6.40
CA VAL A 185 -10.07 -16.46 -7.04
C VAL A 185 -9.72 -16.37 -8.52
N ASP A 186 -9.06 -17.39 -9.01
CA ASP A 186 -8.67 -17.49 -10.42
C ASP A 186 -9.65 -18.39 -11.19
N PRO A 187 -10.64 -17.80 -11.90
CA PRO A 187 -11.61 -18.59 -12.64
C PRO A 187 -11.10 -19.06 -14.01
N VAL A 188 -10.32 -18.24 -14.70
CA VAL A 188 -9.78 -18.47 -16.05
C VAL A 188 -8.52 -17.63 -16.27
N PRO A 189 -7.65 -17.98 -17.24
CA PRO A 189 -6.52 -17.13 -17.61
C PRO A 189 -6.96 -15.76 -18.09
N TYR A 190 -6.23 -14.71 -17.66
CA TYR A 190 -6.49 -13.34 -18.09
C TYR A 190 -5.85 -13.06 -19.45
N GLU A 191 -6.54 -12.30 -20.29
CA GLU A 191 -6.14 -12.11 -21.69
C GLU A 191 -5.90 -10.64 -22.10
N TRP A 192 -5.79 -9.71 -21.14
CA TRP A 192 -5.41 -8.33 -21.45
C TRP A 192 -3.91 -8.08 -21.26
N MET A 193 -3.42 -6.99 -21.88
CA MET A 193 -2.00 -6.64 -21.83
C MET A 193 -1.59 -6.10 -20.45
N THR A 194 -0.49 -6.62 -19.95
CA THR A 194 0.19 -6.11 -18.74
C THR A 194 1.25 -5.06 -19.10
N TYR A 195 1.66 -4.26 -18.12
CA TYR A 195 2.73 -3.29 -18.35
C TYR A 195 4.11 -3.94 -18.61
N PRO A 196 4.50 -5.05 -17.93
CA PRO A 196 5.71 -5.81 -18.30
C PRO A 196 5.73 -6.29 -19.76
N GLU A 197 4.58 -6.67 -20.33
CA GLU A 197 4.50 -7.00 -21.76
C GLU A 197 4.76 -5.77 -22.64
N ALA A 198 4.18 -4.62 -22.28
CA ALA A 198 4.43 -3.37 -23.00
C ALA A 198 5.90 -2.94 -22.94
N LEU A 199 6.54 -3.08 -21.77
CA LEU A 199 7.99 -2.84 -21.62
C LEU A 199 8.82 -3.78 -22.49
N THR A 200 8.46 -5.07 -22.54
CA THR A 200 9.13 -6.06 -23.39
C THR A 200 9.04 -5.70 -24.87
N GLN A 201 7.85 -5.30 -25.35
CA GLN A 201 7.66 -4.87 -26.72
C GLN A 201 8.47 -3.62 -27.08
N ALA A 202 8.67 -2.73 -26.11
CA ALA A 202 9.46 -1.50 -26.27
C ALA A 202 10.97 -1.72 -26.07
N GLY A 203 11.43 -2.93 -25.70
CA GLY A 203 12.83 -3.21 -25.42
C GLY A 203 13.37 -2.59 -24.13
N VAL A 204 12.49 -2.22 -23.21
CA VAL A 204 12.85 -1.69 -21.87
C VAL A 204 13.09 -2.87 -20.93
N SER A 205 14.25 -2.88 -20.25
CA SER A 205 14.61 -3.96 -19.34
C SER A 205 13.79 -3.92 -18.03
N TRP A 206 13.35 -5.06 -17.59
CA TRP A 206 12.61 -5.23 -16.34
C TRP A 206 12.84 -6.61 -15.74
N GLN A 207 12.61 -6.74 -14.42
CA GLN A 207 12.73 -8.00 -13.68
C GLN A 207 11.79 -8.03 -12.49
N ILE A 208 11.15 -9.17 -12.27
CA ILE A 208 10.54 -9.51 -10.98
C ILE A 208 11.55 -10.30 -10.16
N TYR A 209 11.83 -9.82 -8.95
CA TYR A 209 12.64 -10.54 -7.97
C TYR A 209 11.69 -11.21 -6.99
N GLN A 210 11.62 -12.52 -7.05
CA GLN A 210 10.77 -13.35 -6.21
C GLN A 210 11.48 -14.65 -5.85
N GLU A 211 11.17 -15.18 -4.68
CA GLU A 211 11.55 -16.53 -4.26
C GLU A 211 10.46 -17.55 -4.63
N VAL A 212 10.64 -18.82 -4.25
CA VAL A 212 9.64 -19.88 -4.45
C VAL A 212 8.36 -19.54 -3.66
N ASP A 213 8.53 -19.10 -2.40
CA ASP A 213 7.44 -18.46 -1.65
C ASP A 213 7.32 -17.01 -2.14
N ASN A 214 6.36 -16.74 -3.02
CA ASN A 214 6.01 -15.41 -3.51
C ASN A 214 4.66 -14.92 -2.97
N TYR A 215 4.14 -15.59 -1.96
CA TYR A 215 2.86 -15.29 -1.32
C TYR A 215 1.68 -15.19 -2.30
N GLU A 216 1.75 -15.88 -3.43
CA GLU A 216 0.75 -15.86 -4.52
C GLU A 216 0.43 -14.45 -5.03
N THR A 217 1.40 -13.53 -4.94
CA THR A 217 1.21 -12.11 -5.29
C THR A 217 1.84 -11.71 -6.63
N ASN A 218 2.48 -12.65 -7.34
CA ASN A 218 2.86 -12.46 -8.73
C ASN A 218 1.69 -12.78 -9.66
N LEU A 219 0.76 -11.85 -9.83
CA LEU A 219 -0.43 -12.11 -10.65
C LEU A 219 -0.17 -12.19 -12.15
N LEU A 220 1.06 -11.99 -12.64
CA LEU A 220 1.42 -12.32 -14.01
C LEU A 220 1.22 -13.81 -14.30
N GLU A 221 1.30 -14.66 -13.28
CA GLU A 221 1.01 -16.10 -13.37
C GLU A 221 -0.41 -16.41 -13.86
N MET A 222 -1.34 -15.48 -13.67
CA MET A 222 -2.74 -15.63 -14.08
C MET A 222 -2.97 -15.23 -15.55
N PHE A 223 -2.00 -14.58 -16.20
CA PHE A 223 -2.12 -14.15 -17.58
C PHE A 223 -1.71 -15.25 -18.56
N LYS A 224 -2.53 -15.47 -19.56
CA LYS A 224 -2.30 -16.46 -20.62
C LYS A 224 -0.96 -16.28 -21.34
N SER A 225 -0.53 -15.04 -21.53
CA SER A 225 0.75 -14.70 -22.15
C SER A 225 1.94 -15.21 -21.34
N PHE A 226 1.87 -15.15 -20.01
CA PHE A 226 2.91 -15.66 -19.11
C PHE A 226 2.83 -17.17 -18.92
N GLN A 227 1.62 -17.72 -18.80
CA GLN A 227 1.43 -19.18 -18.69
C GLN A 227 1.97 -19.93 -19.91
N ASN A 228 1.84 -19.34 -21.10
CA ASN A 228 2.33 -19.91 -22.36
C ASN A 228 3.74 -19.43 -22.74
N ALA A 229 4.41 -18.65 -21.89
CA ALA A 229 5.74 -18.10 -22.19
C ALA A 229 6.78 -19.21 -22.29
N PRO A 230 7.51 -19.31 -23.41
CA PRO A 230 8.63 -20.26 -23.52
C PRO A 230 9.69 -19.97 -22.47
N ALA A 231 10.32 -21.03 -21.94
CA ALA A 231 11.33 -20.91 -20.87
C ALA A 231 12.50 -19.96 -21.19
N GLY A 232 12.85 -19.78 -22.47
CA GLY A 232 13.90 -18.85 -22.93
C GLY A 232 13.42 -17.44 -23.25
N SER A 233 12.12 -17.16 -23.15
CA SER A 233 11.55 -15.84 -23.46
C SER A 233 11.78 -14.83 -22.35
N THR A 234 11.74 -13.54 -22.70
CA THR A 234 11.81 -12.45 -21.71
C THR A 234 10.71 -12.54 -20.68
N LEU A 235 9.47 -12.84 -21.09
CA LEU A 235 8.34 -12.95 -20.17
C LEU A 235 8.57 -14.02 -19.11
N PHE A 236 9.12 -15.18 -19.48
CA PHE A 236 9.45 -16.22 -18.52
C PHE A 236 10.65 -15.83 -17.65
N GLN A 237 11.76 -15.42 -18.26
CA GLN A 237 13.00 -15.14 -17.54
C GLN A 237 12.89 -13.94 -16.60
N SER A 238 12.16 -12.91 -16.99
CA SER A 238 11.98 -11.70 -16.18
C SER A 238 10.74 -11.76 -15.28
N GLY A 239 9.69 -12.49 -15.67
CA GLY A 239 8.39 -12.46 -14.95
C GLY A 239 8.09 -13.67 -14.10
N MET A 240 8.61 -14.87 -14.49
CA MET A 240 8.17 -16.13 -13.87
C MET A 240 9.28 -16.84 -13.10
N ARG A 241 10.53 -16.51 -13.39
CA ARG A 241 11.68 -17.17 -12.75
C ARG A 241 11.77 -16.79 -11.28
N THR A 242 12.06 -17.78 -10.44
CA THR A 242 12.38 -17.56 -9.02
C THR A 242 13.89 -17.44 -8.82
N PHE A 243 14.28 -16.76 -7.75
CA PHE A 243 15.67 -16.54 -7.37
C PHE A 243 15.95 -17.07 -5.96
N SER A 244 17.22 -17.34 -5.69
CA SER A 244 17.68 -17.52 -4.32
C SER A 244 17.67 -16.19 -3.56
N PRO A 245 17.50 -16.20 -2.23
CA PRO A 245 17.61 -15.00 -1.41
C PRO A 245 18.90 -14.22 -1.70
N GLY A 246 18.82 -12.89 -1.76
CA GLY A 246 19.98 -12.03 -1.98
C GLY A 246 20.31 -11.70 -3.44
N GLN A 247 19.55 -12.21 -4.42
CA GLN A 247 19.83 -11.90 -5.83
C GLN A 247 19.65 -10.41 -6.15
N PHE A 248 18.56 -9.81 -5.65
CA PHE A 248 18.36 -8.37 -5.84
C PHE A 248 19.50 -7.55 -5.22
N GLU A 249 19.88 -7.88 -4.00
CA GLU A 249 20.98 -7.21 -3.31
C GLU A 249 22.29 -7.33 -4.07
N TRP A 250 22.58 -8.49 -4.61
CA TRP A 250 23.76 -8.71 -5.42
C TRP A 250 23.74 -7.85 -6.70
N ASP A 251 22.61 -7.83 -7.43
CA ASP A 251 22.44 -7.03 -8.65
C ASP A 251 22.56 -5.52 -8.35
N ALA A 252 21.96 -5.05 -7.25
CA ALA A 252 22.05 -3.66 -6.81
C ALA A 252 23.50 -3.25 -6.49
N MET A 253 24.20 -4.04 -5.70
CA MET A 253 25.59 -3.74 -5.33
C MET A 253 26.56 -3.75 -6.55
N HIS A 254 26.24 -4.50 -7.62
CA HIS A 254 27.08 -4.65 -8.80
C HIS A 254 26.63 -3.82 -10.02
N ASP A 255 25.69 -2.88 -9.83
CA ASP A 255 25.12 -2.03 -10.90
C ASP A 255 24.51 -2.86 -12.06
N ARG A 256 23.71 -3.87 -11.71
CA ARG A 256 23.07 -4.78 -12.66
C ARG A 256 21.53 -4.73 -12.64
N LEU A 257 20.98 -3.77 -11.91
CA LEU A 257 19.52 -3.59 -11.89
C LEU A 257 19.01 -3.22 -13.29
N PRO A 258 17.85 -3.76 -13.71
CA PRO A 258 17.19 -3.32 -14.93
C PRO A 258 16.59 -1.91 -14.76
N THR A 259 15.97 -1.40 -15.79
CA THR A 259 15.24 -0.12 -15.71
C THR A 259 14.12 -0.19 -14.70
N VAL A 260 13.35 -1.28 -14.68
CA VAL A 260 12.25 -1.49 -13.72
C VAL A 260 12.43 -2.82 -12.99
N SER A 261 12.42 -2.77 -11.67
CA SER A 261 12.43 -3.95 -10.79
C SER A 261 11.15 -3.99 -9.96
N TRP A 262 10.46 -5.11 -9.96
CA TRP A 262 9.39 -5.39 -9.00
C TRP A 262 9.88 -6.42 -8.00
N LEU A 263 9.73 -6.10 -6.71
CA LEU A 263 10.09 -6.99 -5.62
C LEU A 263 8.83 -7.64 -5.06
N ILE A 264 8.87 -8.96 -4.89
CA ILE A 264 7.81 -9.72 -4.26
C ILE A 264 8.36 -10.34 -2.99
N PRO A 265 7.81 -10.03 -1.81
CA PRO A 265 8.23 -10.61 -0.55
C PRO A 265 7.78 -12.07 -0.43
N THR A 266 8.45 -12.83 0.42
CA THR A 266 7.88 -14.08 0.94
C THR A 266 6.70 -13.77 1.85
N SER A 267 5.87 -14.77 2.15
CA SER A 267 4.74 -14.62 3.08
C SER A 267 5.18 -14.01 4.41
N TYR A 268 6.28 -14.49 4.99
CA TYR A 268 6.84 -13.98 6.25
C TYR A 268 7.25 -12.50 6.20
N GLN A 269 7.68 -12.01 5.04
CA GLN A 269 8.19 -10.64 4.83
C GLN A 269 7.11 -9.68 4.32
N SER A 270 5.90 -10.16 4.06
CA SER A 270 4.84 -9.45 3.34
C SER A 270 4.21 -8.29 4.11
N GLU A 271 4.30 -8.29 5.43
CA GLU A 271 3.59 -7.39 6.34
C GLU A 271 2.06 -7.60 6.40
N HIS A 272 1.52 -8.65 5.72
CA HIS A 272 0.13 -9.04 5.95
C HIS A 272 -0.14 -9.10 7.45
N PRO A 273 -1.33 -8.70 7.97
CA PRO A 273 -1.56 -8.59 9.41
C PRO A 273 -1.18 -9.79 10.26
N ASP A 274 -1.27 -11.00 9.72
CA ASP A 274 -0.82 -12.24 10.39
C ASP A 274 0.71 -12.34 10.54
N TYR A 275 1.46 -11.53 9.79
CA TYR A 275 2.91 -11.41 9.86
C TYR A 275 3.33 -10.04 10.41
N THR A 276 4.58 -9.95 10.89
CA THR A 276 5.02 -8.77 11.62
C THR A 276 5.49 -7.64 10.69
N PRO A 277 5.15 -6.37 10.97
CA PRO A 277 5.79 -5.22 10.34
C PRO A 277 7.32 -5.25 10.46
N ALA A 278 7.86 -5.80 11.56
CA ALA A 278 9.29 -5.91 11.78
C ALA A 278 10.00 -6.82 10.76
N ALA A 279 9.36 -7.91 10.31
CA ALA A 279 9.90 -8.77 9.27
C ALA A 279 9.93 -8.05 7.91
N GLY A 280 8.87 -7.32 7.59
CA GLY A 280 8.85 -6.46 6.39
C GLY A 280 9.87 -5.33 6.46
N ALA A 281 10.04 -4.69 7.62
CA ALA A 281 11.07 -3.68 7.84
C ALA A 281 12.48 -4.22 7.57
N ASP A 282 12.79 -5.42 8.03
CA ASP A 282 14.09 -6.07 7.79
C ASP A 282 14.29 -6.38 6.29
N PHE A 283 13.24 -6.82 5.62
CA PHE A 283 13.25 -7.04 4.17
C PHE A 283 13.47 -5.74 3.39
N VAL A 284 12.71 -4.67 3.68
CA VAL A 284 12.86 -3.35 3.06
C VAL A 284 14.26 -2.78 3.31
N ALA A 285 14.75 -2.87 4.54
CA ALA A 285 16.09 -2.38 4.92
C ALA A 285 17.18 -3.07 4.09
N SER A 286 17.10 -4.38 3.89
CA SER A 286 18.09 -5.13 3.09
C SER A 286 18.18 -4.61 1.65
N LYS A 287 17.04 -4.20 1.05
CA LYS A 287 17.00 -3.67 -0.31
C LYS A 287 17.60 -2.27 -0.40
N ILE A 288 17.20 -1.39 0.52
CA ILE A 288 17.71 -0.02 0.58
C ILE A 288 19.21 -0.03 0.88
N ASP A 289 19.66 -0.85 1.81
CA ASP A 289 21.08 -0.98 2.17
C ASP A 289 21.93 -1.47 0.98
N ALA A 290 21.42 -2.41 0.19
CA ALA A 290 22.10 -2.90 -1.00
C ALA A 290 22.25 -1.83 -2.09
N ILE A 291 21.19 -1.05 -2.33
CA ILE A 291 21.22 0.10 -3.26
C ILE A 291 22.21 1.16 -2.75
N ALA A 292 22.18 1.44 -1.44
CA ALA A 292 23.02 2.44 -0.80
C ALA A 292 24.51 2.03 -0.75
N ALA A 293 24.79 0.73 -0.71
CA ALA A 293 26.16 0.20 -0.68
C ALA A 293 26.95 0.53 -1.96
N ASN A 294 26.26 0.79 -3.07
CA ASN A 294 26.87 1.27 -4.30
C ASN A 294 26.42 2.72 -4.56
N PRO A 295 27.28 3.73 -4.30
CA PRO A 295 26.92 5.14 -4.49
C PRO A 295 26.49 5.52 -5.91
N ASP A 296 27.03 4.83 -6.93
CA ASP A 296 26.66 5.07 -8.33
C ASP A 296 25.28 4.52 -8.66
N VAL A 297 24.85 3.46 -8.01
CA VAL A 297 23.48 2.92 -8.11
C VAL A 297 22.52 3.80 -7.32
N TRP A 298 22.86 4.14 -6.08
CA TRP A 298 22.04 5.07 -5.27
C TRP A 298 21.75 6.38 -6.02
N ALA A 299 22.76 6.95 -6.65
CA ALA A 299 22.67 8.24 -7.35
C ALA A 299 21.67 8.25 -8.53
N LYS A 300 21.14 7.12 -8.96
CA LYS A 300 20.25 7.00 -10.13
C LYS A 300 19.03 6.09 -9.88
N THR A 301 18.76 5.74 -8.62
CA THR A 301 17.68 4.79 -8.26
C THR A 301 16.56 5.48 -7.49
N VAL A 302 15.34 5.09 -7.81
CA VAL A 302 14.12 5.38 -7.05
C VAL A 302 13.57 4.08 -6.51
N PHE A 303 13.30 4.03 -5.21
CA PHE A 303 12.64 2.91 -4.54
C PHE A 303 11.28 3.35 -4.04
N ILE A 304 10.21 2.70 -4.50
CA ILE A 304 8.83 2.97 -4.12
C ILE A 304 8.35 1.84 -3.23
N LEU A 305 8.05 2.16 -1.97
CA LEU A 305 7.39 1.25 -1.04
C LEU A 305 5.92 1.63 -0.95
N ASN A 306 5.03 0.74 -1.35
CA ASN A 306 3.60 0.89 -1.19
C ASN A 306 2.94 -0.40 -0.69
N TYR A 307 1.63 -0.37 -0.51
CA TYR A 307 0.84 -1.49 0.00
C TYR A 307 -0.33 -1.72 -0.95
N ASP A 308 -0.72 -2.98 -1.14
CA ASP A 308 -1.72 -3.36 -2.14
C ASP A 308 -3.13 -2.89 -1.77
N GLU A 309 -3.54 -3.09 -0.51
CA GLU A 309 -4.83 -2.64 0.04
C GLU A 309 -4.74 -2.52 1.57
N ASN A 310 -5.84 -2.10 2.20
CA ASN A 310 -5.86 -1.72 3.61
C ASN A 310 -6.17 -2.87 4.58
N ASP A 311 -6.27 -4.13 4.16
CA ASP A 311 -6.97 -5.18 4.93
C ASP A 311 -8.44 -4.73 5.19
N GLY A 312 -8.99 -4.98 6.36
CA GLY A 312 -10.17 -4.26 6.82
C GLY A 312 -9.84 -3.07 7.72
N LEU A 313 -8.60 -2.59 7.71
CA LEU A 313 -8.13 -1.57 8.65
C LEU A 313 -8.64 -0.17 8.26
N PHE A 314 -9.05 0.58 9.25
CA PHE A 314 -9.66 1.89 9.13
C PHE A 314 -8.71 2.92 8.50
N ASP A 315 -9.28 3.74 7.63
CA ASP A 315 -8.70 4.99 7.15
C ASP A 315 -9.78 6.07 7.11
N HIS A 316 -9.48 7.28 7.60
CA HIS A 316 -10.49 8.32 7.75
C HIS A 316 -10.80 9.10 6.48
N VAL A 317 -9.93 9.04 5.47
CA VAL A 317 -10.07 9.83 4.24
C VAL A 317 -11.04 9.14 3.28
N VAL A 318 -12.07 9.86 2.87
CA VAL A 318 -13.03 9.36 1.86
C VAL A 318 -12.27 9.12 0.55
N PRO A 319 -12.28 7.88 0.01
CA PRO A 319 -11.59 7.60 -1.23
C PRO A 319 -12.25 8.30 -2.42
N PRO A 320 -11.46 8.74 -3.42
CA PRO A 320 -12.02 9.21 -4.68
C PRO A 320 -12.83 8.10 -5.35
N THR A 321 -14.08 8.39 -5.68
CA THR A 321 -14.95 7.45 -6.38
C THR A 321 -15.47 8.06 -7.67
N PRO A 322 -15.60 7.27 -8.76
CA PRO A 322 -16.09 7.78 -10.03
C PRO A 322 -17.57 8.12 -9.94
N PRO A 323 -18.06 9.13 -10.67
CA PRO A 323 -19.48 9.36 -10.84
C PRO A 323 -20.22 8.13 -11.35
N ALA A 324 -21.46 7.93 -10.92
CA ALA A 324 -22.28 6.81 -11.35
C ALA A 324 -22.35 6.73 -12.90
N GLY A 325 -22.12 5.55 -13.44
CA GLY A 325 -22.13 5.32 -14.89
C GLY A 325 -20.80 5.66 -15.61
N THR A 326 -19.73 5.96 -14.87
CA THR A 326 -18.40 6.12 -15.48
C THR A 326 -17.97 4.80 -16.13
N PRO A 327 -17.67 4.79 -17.45
CA PRO A 327 -17.29 3.57 -18.15
C PRO A 327 -16.04 2.92 -17.56
N GLY A 328 -16.08 1.59 -17.39
CA GLY A 328 -14.96 0.79 -16.89
C GLY A 328 -14.68 0.93 -15.37
N GLU A 329 -15.54 1.64 -14.62
CA GLU A 329 -15.33 1.92 -13.20
C GLU A 329 -16.44 1.40 -12.27
N TYR A 330 -17.39 0.62 -12.80
CA TYR A 330 -18.49 0.02 -12.04
C TYR A 330 -18.62 -1.47 -12.36
N ILE A 331 -18.89 -2.27 -11.34
CA ILE A 331 -19.09 -3.73 -11.50
C ILE A 331 -20.32 -4.16 -10.72
N GLN A 332 -21.17 -4.96 -11.38
CA GLN A 332 -22.29 -5.67 -10.76
C GLN A 332 -21.81 -7.06 -10.30
N VAL A 333 -21.51 -7.21 -9.01
CA VAL A 333 -21.25 -8.52 -8.40
C VAL A 333 -22.58 -9.16 -7.99
N PRO A 334 -22.83 -10.46 -8.26
CA PRO A 334 -24.03 -11.12 -7.79
C PRO A 334 -24.25 -10.97 -6.28
N GLY A 335 -25.47 -10.56 -5.90
CA GLY A 335 -25.82 -10.33 -4.50
C GLY A 335 -25.40 -8.97 -3.92
N SER A 336 -24.75 -8.12 -4.71
CA SER A 336 -24.38 -6.75 -4.32
C SER A 336 -24.99 -5.73 -5.24
N PRO A 337 -25.10 -4.45 -4.83
CA PRO A 337 -25.42 -3.35 -5.75
C PRO A 337 -24.37 -3.22 -6.86
N ASN A 338 -24.67 -2.44 -7.90
CA ASN A 338 -23.69 -2.02 -8.88
C ASN A 338 -22.80 -0.94 -8.23
N TRP A 339 -21.66 -1.35 -7.69
CA TRP A 339 -20.74 -0.49 -6.95
C TRP A 339 -19.57 0.01 -7.78
N PRO A 340 -18.99 1.17 -7.44
CA PRO A 340 -17.74 1.63 -8.05
C PRO A 340 -16.60 0.67 -7.68
N ILE A 341 -15.63 0.54 -8.59
CA ILE A 341 -14.39 -0.19 -8.30
C ILE A 341 -13.60 0.50 -7.18
N GLY A 342 -13.53 1.82 -7.23
CA GLY A 342 -12.77 2.66 -6.32
C GLY A 342 -12.28 3.93 -7.04
N GLY A 343 -11.22 4.72 -6.58
CA GLY A 343 -10.23 4.40 -5.52
C GLY A 343 -10.73 3.71 -4.23
N GLY A 344 -9.83 2.96 -3.69
CA GLY A 344 -10.02 2.39 -2.37
C GLY A 344 -9.48 3.29 -1.26
N PHE A 345 -9.43 2.74 -0.04
CA PHE A 345 -8.90 3.46 1.12
C PHE A 345 -7.41 3.77 0.95
N ARG A 346 -6.92 4.75 1.72
CA ARG A 346 -5.49 5.07 1.68
C ARG A 346 -4.66 3.93 2.22
N VAL A 347 -3.52 3.75 1.58
CA VAL A 347 -2.45 2.85 2.00
C VAL A 347 -1.13 3.62 2.08
N PRO A 348 -0.14 3.15 2.86
CA PRO A 348 1.15 3.82 2.90
C PRO A 348 1.85 3.83 1.54
N CYS A 349 2.50 4.95 1.22
CA CYS A 349 3.43 5.05 0.11
C CYS A 349 4.59 5.97 0.49
N ILE A 350 5.81 5.44 0.45
CA ILE A 350 7.05 6.18 0.73
C ILE A 350 7.98 6.02 -0.47
N ILE A 351 8.54 7.13 -0.95
CA ILE A 351 9.46 7.14 -2.08
C ILE A 351 10.86 7.46 -1.57
N VAL A 352 11.76 6.49 -1.72
CA VAL A 352 13.15 6.55 -1.24
C VAL A 352 14.08 6.77 -2.43
N SER A 353 14.74 7.91 -2.46
CA SER A 353 15.71 8.25 -3.51
C SER A 353 16.56 9.45 -3.08
N PRO A 354 17.62 9.78 -3.83
CA PRO A 354 18.36 11.02 -3.58
C PRO A 354 17.50 12.28 -3.74
N TRP A 355 16.42 12.23 -4.51
CA TRP A 355 15.56 13.38 -4.85
C TRP A 355 14.29 13.45 -4.00
N THR A 356 14.17 12.59 -2.99
CA THR A 356 13.03 12.57 -2.08
C THR A 356 13.44 12.70 -0.61
N GLN A 357 14.70 13.04 -0.34
CA GLN A 357 15.20 13.25 1.02
C GLN A 357 14.73 14.60 1.59
N GLY A 358 14.38 14.62 2.88
CA GLY A 358 14.00 15.84 3.58
C GLY A 358 12.77 15.70 4.46
N GLY A 359 12.23 14.49 4.62
CA GLY A 359 11.04 14.23 5.42
C GLY A 359 9.81 14.95 4.85
N TRP A 360 9.64 14.92 3.55
CA TRP A 360 8.59 15.65 2.85
C TRP A 360 7.27 14.91 2.87
N VAL A 361 6.17 15.66 2.69
CA VAL A 361 4.83 15.12 2.41
C VAL A 361 4.37 15.56 1.02
N ALA A 362 3.90 14.59 0.22
CA ALA A 362 3.22 14.82 -1.05
C ALA A 362 1.73 14.49 -0.86
N SER A 363 0.86 15.48 -1.07
CA SER A 363 -0.59 15.37 -0.82
C SER A 363 -1.41 15.40 -2.11
N GLU A 364 -0.80 15.23 -3.26
CA GLU A 364 -1.54 14.95 -4.50
C GLU A 364 -2.21 13.59 -4.39
N THR A 365 -3.37 13.44 -5.02
CA THR A 365 -4.12 12.18 -5.01
C THR A 365 -3.44 11.18 -5.93
N PHE A 366 -3.08 10.02 -5.37
CA PHE A 366 -2.42 8.92 -6.08
C PHE A 366 -3.16 7.58 -5.86
N ASP A 367 -2.94 6.64 -6.77
CA ASP A 367 -3.27 5.23 -6.59
C ASP A 367 -2.21 4.32 -7.25
N HIS A 368 -2.49 3.02 -7.38
CA HIS A 368 -1.54 2.10 -8.01
C HIS A 368 -1.25 2.42 -9.48
N THR A 369 -2.19 3.05 -10.19
CA THR A 369 -1.94 3.53 -11.56
C THR A 369 -0.93 4.68 -11.61
N SER A 370 -0.75 5.40 -10.50
CA SER A 370 0.23 6.49 -10.41
C SER A 370 1.67 5.99 -10.53
N SER A 371 1.99 4.82 -9.96
CA SER A 371 3.30 4.20 -10.13
C SER A 371 3.56 3.82 -11.59
N LEU A 372 2.56 3.28 -12.28
CA LEU A 372 2.66 2.98 -13.70
C LEU A 372 2.82 4.25 -14.54
N ARG A 373 2.08 5.31 -14.23
CA ARG A 373 2.21 6.60 -14.91
C ARG A 373 3.58 7.26 -14.68
N PHE A 374 4.18 7.03 -13.52
CA PHE A 374 5.57 7.42 -13.28
C PHE A 374 6.53 6.69 -14.22
N LEU A 375 6.31 5.40 -14.41
CA LEU A 375 7.08 4.62 -15.39
C LEU A 375 6.84 5.09 -16.83
N GLU A 376 5.61 5.49 -17.19
CA GLU A 376 5.33 6.13 -18.51
C GLU A 376 6.23 7.36 -18.74
N LEU A 377 6.36 8.24 -17.72
CA LEU A 377 7.20 9.44 -17.81
C LEU A 377 8.68 9.10 -18.06
N LEU A 378 9.17 8.05 -17.43
CA LEU A 378 10.59 7.68 -17.52
C LEU A 378 10.93 6.85 -18.75
N THR A 379 10.05 5.99 -19.20
CA THR A 379 10.31 5.01 -20.25
C THR A 379 9.72 5.41 -21.61
N GLY A 380 8.73 6.30 -21.60
CA GLY A 380 7.92 6.61 -22.78
C GLY A 380 6.97 5.49 -23.21
N VAL A 381 6.87 4.41 -22.42
CA VAL A 381 6.00 3.26 -22.73
C VAL A 381 4.62 3.49 -22.14
N THR A 382 3.62 3.59 -23.00
CA THR A 382 2.23 3.87 -22.60
C THR A 382 1.56 2.66 -21.98
N ILE A 383 0.79 2.89 -20.92
CA ILE A 383 -0.06 1.88 -20.29
C ILE A 383 -1.41 1.86 -21.01
N PRO A 384 -1.83 0.72 -21.59
CA PRO A 384 -2.98 0.71 -22.47
C PRO A 384 -4.34 0.82 -21.76
N ASN A 385 -4.43 0.41 -20.49
CA ASN A 385 -5.72 0.09 -19.86
C ASN A 385 -6.20 1.14 -18.85
N ILE A 386 -5.47 2.25 -18.62
CA ILE A 386 -5.92 3.29 -17.67
C ILE A 386 -7.13 4.01 -18.24
N THR A 387 -8.23 4.00 -17.49
CA THR A 387 -9.43 4.75 -17.86
C THR A 387 -9.20 6.26 -17.88
N PRO A 388 -9.97 7.02 -18.68
CA PRO A 388 -9.88 8.49 -18.64
C PRO A 388 -10.17 9.08 -17.26
N TRP A 389 -11.07 8.49 -16.49
CA TRP A 389 -11.37 8.94 -15.13
C TRP A 389 -10.13 8.81 -14.22
N ARG A 390 -9.43 7.67 -14.24
CA ARG A 390 -8.23 7.46 -13.43
C ARG A 390 -7.09 8.39 -13.84
N ARG A 391 -6.90 8.59 -15.14
CA ARG A 391 -5.90 9.55 -15.64
C ARG A 391 -6.16 10.98 -15.19
N ALA A 392 -7.44 11.38 -15.06
CA ALA A 392 -7.82 12.70 -14.59
C ALA A 392 -7.77 12.85 -13.07
N THR A 393 -8.03 11.77 -12.32
CA THR A 393 -8.19 11.79 -10.87
C THR A 393 -6.85 11.61 -10.14
N PHE A 394 -6.01 10.68 -10.60
CA PHE A 394 -4.78 10.31 -9.93
C PHE A 394 -3.55 10.87 -10.64
N GLY A 395 -2.61 11.42 -9.87
CA GLY A 395 -1.35 11.95 -10.37
C GLY A 395 -0.36 10.86 -10.83
N ASN A 396 0.85 11.31 -11.20
CA ASN A 396 1.90 10.45 -11.76
C ASN A 396 3.14 10.33 -10.84
N LEU A 397 3.02 10.65 -9.57
CA LEU A 397 4.07 10.70 -8.55
C LEU A 397 5.15 11.78 -8.75
N ALA A 398 5.20 12.51 -9.85
CA ALA A 398 6.26 13.49 -10.09
C ALA A 398 6.30 14.59 -9.01
N SER A 399 5.15 14.98 -8.44
CA SER A 399 5.07 15.98 -7.36
C SER A 399 5.70 15.52 -6.03
N ALA A 400 6.01 14.24 -5.89
CA ALA A 400 6.69 13.69 -4.70
C ALA A 400 8.21 13.94 -4.71
N PHE A 401 8.77 14.44 -5.80
CA PHE A 401 10.20 14.63 -6.00
C PHE A 401 10.60 16.11 -5.91
N GLY A 402 11.83 16.38 -5.43
CA GLY A 402 12.45 17.69 -5.43
C GLY A 402 13.84 17.61 -6.06
N PHE A 403 13.99 18.09 -7.29
CA PHE A 403 15.24 18.03 -8.04
C PHE A 403 16.17 19.22 -7.83
N ALA A 404 15.75 20.21 -7.02
CA ALA A 404 16.53 21.44 -6.78
C ALA A 404 17.82 21.19 -5.97
N GLN A 405 17.82 20.14 -5.14
CA GLN A 405 18.97 19.74 -4.32
C GLN A 405 19.19 18.24 -4.48
N PHE A 406 20.46 17.85 -4.57
CA PHE A 406 20.87 16.47 -4.62
C PHE A 406 21.67 16.13 -3.37
N PRO A 407 21.07 15.61 -2.30
CA PRO A 407 21.82 15.14 -1.14
C PRO A 407 22.71 13.96 -1.54
N SER A 408 23.98 14.00 -1.17
CA SER A 408 24.94 12.96 -1.57
C SER A 408 24.99 11.76 -0.61
N ALA A 409 24.46 11.91 0.60
CA ALA A 409 24.53 10.88 1.64
C ALA A 409 23.16 10.22 1.84
N VAL A 410 23.18 8.91 2.03
CA VAL A 410 22.00 8.16 2.47
C VAL A 410 21.76 8.43 3.96
N PRO A 411 20.54 8.79 4.40
CA PRO A 411 20.25 8.96 5.82
C PRO A 411 20.50 7.66 6.59
N ARG A 412 20.93 7.81 7.84
CA ARG A 412 21.07 6.66 8.72
C ARG A 412 19.68 6.23 9.21
N LEU A 413 19.29 5.00 8.87
CA LEU A 413 18.05 4.38 9.33
C LEU A 413 18.30 3.52 10.58
N PRO A 414 17.26 3.26 11.39
CA PRO A 414 17.37 2.35 12.53
C PRO A 414 17.69 0.92 12.07
N GLY A 415 18.48 0.20 12.87
CA GLY A 415 18.74 -1.22 12.63
C GLY A 415 17.47 -2.06 12.85
N THR A 416 17.24 -3.03 11.98
CA THR A 416 16.02 -3.84 11.96
C THR A 416 16.15 -5.21 12.65
N LYS A 417 17.36 -5.78 12.71
CA LYS A 417 17.57 -7.13 13.26
C LYS A 417 17.15 -7.27 14.72
N GLY A 418 17.49 -6.28 15.57
CA GLY A 418 17.09 -6.27 16.98
C GLY A 418 15.57 -6.09 17.15
N GLN A 419 14.97 -5.25 16.31
CA GLN A 419 13.51 -5.05 16.30
C GLN A 419 12.77 -6.32 15.85
N LEU A 420 13.29 -7.01 14.85
CA LEU A 420 12.72 -8.29 14.39
C LEU A 420 12.81 -9.35 15.50
N ALA A 421 13.95 -9.50 16.15
CA ALA A 421 14.10 -10.45 17.26
C ALA A 421 13.13 -10.15 18.40
N GLN A 422 12.97 -8.86 18.76
CA GLN A 422 12.01 -8.45 19.80
C GLN A 422 10.56 -8.73 19.36
N ALA A 423 10.21 -8.44 18.12
CA ALA A 423 8.88 -8.70 17.59
C ALA A 423 8.53 -10.19 17.63
N VAL A 424 9.44 -11.06 17.20
CA VAL A 424 9.27 -12.51 17.26
C VAL A 424 9.06 -12.99 18.70
N TYR A 425 9.84 -12.44 19.65
CA TYR A 425 9.66 -12.77 21.07
C TYR A 425 8.30 -12.31 21.57
N ASN A 426 7.90 -11.06 21.30
CA ASN A 426 6.66 -10.47 21.81
C ASN A 426 5.42 -11.20 21.27
N VAL A 427 5.38 -11.53 19.99
CA VAL A 427 4.28 -12.30 19.38
C VAL A 427 4.07 -13.67 20.09
N ASN A 428 5.16 -14.32 20.48
CA ASN A 428 5.09 -15.66 21.07
C ASN A 428 4.90 -15.68 22.60
N HIS A 429 5.13 -14.58 23.30
CA HIS A 429 5.20 -14.57 24.77
C HIS A 429 4.30 -13.54 25.45
N LEU A 430 3.89 -12.47 24.75
CA LEU A 430 3.04 -11.45 25.33
C LEU A 430 1.54 -11.74 25.09
N PRO A 431 0.64 -11.21 25.94
CA PRO A 431 -0.79 -11.39 25.75
C PRO A 431 -1.28 -10.66 24.51
N ALA A 432 -2.40 -11.11 23.95
CA ALA A 432 -3.09 -10.38 22.90
C ALA A 432 -3.53 -8.98 23.41
N PRO A 433 -3.62 -7.98 22.53
CA PRO A 433 -4.16 -6.68 22.90
C PRO A 433 -5.63 -6.80 23.32
N THR A 434 -6.04 -5.92 24.25
CA THR A 434 -7.44 -5.79 24.65
C THR A 434 -8.09 -4.61 23.94
N PHE A 435 -9.36 -4.75 23.62
CA PHE A 435 -10.11 -3.68 22.97
C PHE A 435 -10.61 -2.65 23.99
N PRO A 436 -10.73 -1.37 23.59
CA PRO A 436 -11.22 -0.30 24.47
C PRO A 436 -12.63 -0.60 25.01
N GLY A 437 -12.83 -0.32 26.31
CA GLY A 437 -14.15 -0.22 26.92
C GLY A 437 -14.68 1.21 26.89
N ALA A 438 -15.58 1.55 27.84
CA ALA A 438 -16.13 2.90 27.99
C ALA A 438 -15.04 3.95 28.31
N SER A 439 -15.38 5.22 28.08
CA SER A 439 -14.52 6.37 28.35
C SER A 439 -13.23 6.39 27.51
N GLN A 440 -13.36 6.15 26.21
CA GLN A 440 -12.27 6.18 25.28
C GLN A 440 -11.71 7.58 25.07
N THR A 441 -10.44 7.67 24.68
CA THR A 441 -9.77 8.93 24.34
C THR A 441 -9.49 9.01 22.86
N VAL A 442 -9.67 10.21 22.29
CA VAL A 442 -9.31 10.49 20.88
C VAL A 442 -7.83 10.23 20.68
N PRO A 443 -7.41 9.56 19.59
CA PRO A 443 -6.01 9.33 19.31
C PRO A 443 -5.27 10.66 19.12
N VAL A 444 -4.02 10.71 19.57
CA VAL A 444 -3.18 11.91 19.50
C VAL A 444 -2.25 11.81 18.32
N GLN A 445 -2.26 12.84 17.46
CA GLN A 445 -1.23 13.07 16.45
C GLN A 445 -0.31 14.17 16.95
N ALA A 446 0.99 13.93 16.94
CA ALA A 446 1.97 14.95 17.29
C ALA A 446 1.88 16.14 16.33
N THR A 447 2.04 17.35 16.88
CA THR A 447 2.00 18.59 16.09
C THR A 447 3.37 18.87 15.46
N GLY A 448 3.38 19.38 14.24
CA GLY A 448 4.58 19.83 13.54
C GLY A 448 4.32 19.93 12.03
N PRO A 449 4.79 21.01 11.39
CA PRO A 449 4.68 21.12 9.94
C PRO A 449 5.67 20.13 9.28
N ARG A 450 5.24 19.52 8.18
CA ARG A 450 6.11 18.72 7.33
C ARG A 450 6.33 19.49 6.02
N PRO A 451 7.57 19.65 5.55
CA PRO A 451 7.82 20.36 4.31
C PRO A 451 7.29 19.56 3.11
N ARG A 452 7.05 20.28 2.00
CA ARG A 452 6.67 19.70 0.71
C ARG A 452 7.85 19.69 -0.23
N PRO A 453 7.91 18.74 -1.20
CA PRO A 453 8.92 18.75 -2.24
C PRO A 453 8.92 20.10 -2.96
N ARG A 454 10.11 20.61 -3.23
CA ARG A 454 10.27 21.87 -3.98
C ARG A 454 10.60 21.52 -5.43
N ASN A 455 9.60 21.49 -6.28
CA ASN A 455 9.81 21.42 -7.72
C ASN A 455 10.17 22.80 -8.25
N THR A 456 11.38 22.95 -8.79
CA THR A 456 11.84 24.15 -9.47
C THR A 456 11.61 24.12 -10.98
N THR A 457 11.10 23.02 -11.51
CA THR A 457 10.79 22.91 -12.94
C THR A 457 9.30 23.10 -13.18
N ARG A 458 8.96 24.20 -13.88
CA ARG A 458 7.62 24.46 -14.44
C ARG A 458 7.33 23.60 -15.68
N GLU A 459 8.07 22.55 -15.91
CA GLU A 459 7.96 21.66 -17.08
C GLU A 459 7.88 20.21 -16.58
N ILE A 460 6.69 19.78 -16.30
CA ILE A 460 6.24 18.39 -16.43
C ILE A 460 4.84 18.40 -17.05
#